data_a77375b8a0a5c5aeaad3586b0786501c
#
_entry.id   a77375b8a0a5c5aeaad3586b0786501c
#
_cell.length_a   1.000
_cell.length_b   1.000
_cell.length_c   1.000
_cell.angle_alpha   90.00
_cell.angle_beta   90.00
_cell.angle_gamma   90.00
#
_symmetry.space_group_name_H-M   'P 1'
#
loop_
_entity.id
_entity.type
_entity.pdbx_description
1 polymer ?
#
loop_
_entity_poly.entity_id
_entity_poly.type
_entity_poly.pdbx_seq_one_letter_code
_entity_poly.pdbx_strand_id
1 'polypeptide(L)'
;IRICARYGNLDILEDGYGINLLPLANFALRIYGDDPCTCFRRKGSERLQKAEMEMNLRMHKAISVIQFKVEGKLILQHPEFQMEERALLHRIDYKKGTILLDGKEYPLKDDSFPTIDPAAPYELTEEEEEIMERLEKAFAGCEKLQDHMRFLLAKGGLYKVYNNNLLYHGCVPLRDCLLYTSDAADEAR
;
A
#
# COMPACT_ATOMS: atom_id res chain seq x y z
N ILE A 1 5.24 -0.84 3.99
CA ILE A 1 5.16 -2.28 4.37
C ILE A 1 4.68 -3.11 3.19
N ARG A 2 3.51 -2.81 2.58
CA ARG A 2 2.94 -3.60 1.48
C ARG A 2 3.93 -3.88 0.34
N ILE A 3 4.68 -2.87 -0.09
CA ILE A 3 5.70 -3.02 -1.14
C ILE A 3 6.81 -3.95 -0.69
N CYS A 4 7.32 -3.79 0.54
CA CYS A 4 8.35 -4.68 1.09
C CYS A 4 7.85 -6.12 1.17
N ALA A 5 6.61 -6.35 1.66
CA ALA A 5 5.99 -7.67 1.67
C ALA A 5 5.87 -8.26 0.26
N ARG A 6 5.44 -7.46 -0.72
CA ARG A 6 5.30 -7.89 -2.11
C ARG A 6 6.63 -8.39 -2.71
N TYR A 7 7.73 -7.76 -2.35
CA TYR A 7 9.06 -8.10 -2.88
C TYR A 7 9.90 -8.99 -1.97
N GLY A 8 9.36 -9.40 -0.81
CA GLY A 8 10.06 -10.26 0.14
C GLY A 8 11.24 -9.56 0.84
N ASN A 9 11.09 -8.26 1.09
CA ASN A 9 12.14 -7.40 1.66
C ASN A 9 11.67 -6.77 2.99
N LEU A 10 10.93 -7.52 3.82
CA LEU A 10 10.48 -7.02 5.12
C LEU A 10 11.64 -6.83 6.10
N ASP A 11 12.73 -7.58 5.92
CA ASP A 11 14.01 -7.42 6.60
C ASP A 11 14.57 -5.99 6.55
N ILE A 12 14.34 -5.29 5.44
CA ILE A 12 14.71 -3.86 5.35
C ILE A 12 14.03 -3.03 6.44
N LEU A 13 12.78 -3.34 6.77
CA LEU A 13 12.05 -2.63 7.82
C LEU A 13 12.46 -3.09 9.21
N GLU A 14 12.61 -4.40 9.42
CA GLU A 14 12.95 -5.00 10.72
C GLU A 14 14.40 -4.78 11.07
N ASP A 15 15.33 -5.29 10.26
CA ASP A 15 16.78 -5.21 10.53
C ASP A 15 17.35 -3.84 10.16
N GLY A 16 16.83 -3.25 9.07
CA GLY A 16 17.33 -1.97 8.55
C GLY A 16 16.91 -0.76 9.39
N TYR A 17 15.67 -0.75 9.88
CA TYR A 17 15.06 0.38 10.59
C TYR A 17 14.56 0.04 12.00
N GLY A 18 14.61 -1.21 12.43
CA GLY A 18 14.11 -1.65 13.74
C GLY A 18 12.59 -1.57 13.89
N ILE A 19 11.84 -1.61 12.79
CA ILE A 19 10.38 -1.57 12.81
C ILE A 19 9.86 -2.95 13.19
N ASN A 20 9.21 -3.06 14.35
CA ASN A 20 8.64 -4.32 14.80
C ASN A 20 7.37 -4.69 14.02
N LEU A 21 7.46 -5.71 13.17
CA LEU A 21 6.35 -6.23 12.38
C LEU A 21 5.64 -7.43 13.03
N LEU A 22 6.10 -7.91 14.18
CA LEU A 22 5.52 -9.07 14.86
C LEU A 22 4.00 -8.96 15.15
N PRO A 23 3.46 -7.80 15.56
CA PRO A 23 2.00 -7.65 15.71
C PRO A 23 1.24 -7.91 14.40
N LEU A 24 1.73 -7.39 13.28
CA LEU A 24 1.15 -7.63 11.97
C LEU A 24 1.29 -9.10 11.55
N ALA A 25 2.44 -9.73 11.82
CA ALA A 25 2.67 -11.14 11.50
C ALA A 25 1.70 -12.07 12.28
N ASN A 26 1.52 -11.82 13.58
CA ASN A 26 0.59 -12.59 14.42
C ASN A 26 -0.86 -12.43 13.97
N PHE A 27 -1.28 -11.20 13.66
CA PHE A 27 -2.59 -10.91 13.09
C PHE A 27 -2.79 -11.65 11.75
N ALA A 28 -1.82 -11.53 10.84
CA ALA A 28 -1.88 -12.16 9.53
C ALA A 28 -1.98 -13.69 9.63
N LEU A 29 -1.24 -14.30 10.55
CA LEU A 29 -1.30 -15.75 10.79
C LEU A 29 -2.66 -16.18 11.34
N ARG A 30 -3.22 -15.44 12.27
CA ARG A 30 -4.49 -15.78 12.89
C ARG A 30 -5.67 -15.57 11.92
N ILE A 31 -5.68 -14.49 11.16
CA ILE A 31 -6.80 -14.14 10.27
C ILE A 31 -6.72 -14.87 8.93
N TYR A 32 -5.53 -15.04 8.38
CA TYR A 32 -5.29 -15.61 7.05
C TYR A 32 -4.49 -16.92 7.10
N GLY A 33 -4.45 -17.61 8.26
CA GLY A 33 -3.67 -18.83 8.45
C GLY A 33 -4.02 -19.95 7.46
N ASP A 34 -5.31 -20.12 7.19
CA ASP A 34 -5.84 -21.12 6.26
C ASP A 34 -6.11 -20.57 4.84
N ASP A 35 -5.85 -19.27 4.63
CA ASP A 35 -6.06 -18.61 3.34
C ASP A 35 -4.87 -18.89 2.40
N PRO A 36 -5.10 -19.38 1.19
CA PRO A 36 -4.02 -19.64 0.23
C PRO A 36 -3.35 -18.38 -0.30
N CYS A 37 -3.90 -17.19 -0.07
CA CYS A 37 -3.40 -15.88 -0.49
C CYS A 37 -2.90 -15.87 -1.95
N THR A 38 -3.63 -16.51 -2.86
CA THR A 38 -3.16 -16.83 -4.22
C THR A 38 -2.84 -15.60 -5.04
N CYS A 39 -3.60 -14.51 -4.86
CA CYS A 39 -3.37 -13.23 -5.55
C CYS A 39 -2.11 -12.50 -5.10
N PHE A 40 -1.55 -12.89 -3.96
CA PHE A 40 -0.37 -12.28 -3.35
C PHE A 40 0.91 -13.09 -3.61
N ARG A 41 0.80 -14.25 -4.23
CA ARG A 41 1.94 -15.13 -4.53
C ARG A 41 2.85 -14.50 -5.58
N ARG A 42 4.13 -14.37 -5.27
CA ARG A 42 5.15 -13.85 -6.18
C ARG A 42 5.63 -14.96 -7.12
N LYS A 43 5.79 -14.63 -8.40
CA LYS A 43 6.54 -15.47 -9.36
C LYS A 43 8.04 -15.30 -9.07
N GLY A 44 8.77 -16.40 -8.87
CA GLY A 44 10.23 -16.39 -8.68
C GLY A 44 10.72 -16.22 -7.23
N SER A 45 9.88 -16.48 -6.23
CA SER A 45 10.27 -16.45 -4.81
C SER A 45 11.01 -17.71 -4.32
N GLU A 46 11.71 -18.41 -5.19
CA GLU A 46 12.41 -19.68 -4.91
C GLU A 46 13.56 -19.56 -3.89
N ARG A 47 13.91 -18.33 -3.49
CA ARG A 47 15.02 -18.07 -2.55
C ARG A 47 14.63 -18.08 -1.07
N LEU A 48 13.34 -17.94 -0.75
CA LEU A 48 12.84 -17.94 0.62
C LEU A 48 12.49 -19.37 1.05
N GLN A 49 12.68 -19.66 2.34
CA GLN A 49 12.16 -20.91 2.92
C GLN A 49 10.63 -20.91 2.81
N LYS A 50 10.02 -22.08 2.63
CA LYS A 50 8.58 -22.22 2.40
C LYS A 50 7.75 -21.51 3.50
N ALA A 51 8.11 -21.69 4.76
CA ALA A 51 7.41 -21.08 5.90
C ALA A 51 7.48 -19.55 5.90
N GLU A 52 8.67 -19.00 5.58
CA GLU A 52 8.89 -17.56 5.46
C GLU A 52 8.09 -16.96 4.31
N MET A 53 8.05 -17.65 3.16
CA MET A 53 7.24 -17.25 2.02
C MET A 53 5.75 -17.23 2.35
N GLU A 54 5.24 -18.24 3.05
CA GLU A 54 3.83 -18.32 3.44
C GLU A 54 3.47 -17.22 4.44
N MET A 55 4.33 -16.92 5.41
CA MET A 55 4.12 -15.81 6.33
C MET A 55 4.09 -14.47 5.59
N ASN A 56 5.04 -14.25 4.69
CA ASN A 56 5.12 -13.04 3.89
C ASN A 56 3.85 -12.82 3.03
N LEU A 57 3.29 -13.89 2.45
CA LEU A 57 2.04 -13.80 1.69
C LEU A 57 0.86 -13.36 2.56
N ARG A 58 0.73 -13.94 3.77
CA ARG A 58 -0.32 -13.57 4.72
C ARG A 58 -0.17 -12.13 5.20
N MET A 59 1.04 -11.71 5.53
CA MET A 59 1.33 -10.32 5.90
C MET A 59 1.04 -9.35 4.74
N HIS A 60 1.38 -9.74 3.51
CA HIS A 60 1.08 -8.94 2.32
C HIS A 60 -0.43 -8.76 2.14
N LYS A 61 -1.23 -9.83 2.28
CA LYS A 61 -2.69 -9.75 2.21
C LYS A 61 -3.25 -8.88 3.35
N ALA A 62 -2.86 -9.15 4.59
CA ALA A 62 -3.30 -8.41 5.77
C ALA A 62 -3.08 -6.89 5.62
N ILE A 63 -1.85 -6.48 5.35
CA ILE A 63 -1.52 -5.05 5.22
C ILE A 63 -2.17 -4.43 3.97
N SER A 64 -2.45 -5.21 2.91
CA SER A 64 -3.16 -4.70 1.73
C SER A 64 -4.62 -4.41 2.04
N VAL A 65 -5.30 -5.29 2.80
CA VAL A 65 -6.69 -5.06 3.22
C VAL A 65 -6.78 -3.84 4.13
N ILE A 66 -5.91 -3.73 5.12
CA ILE A 66 -5.83 -2.54 6.00
C ILE A 66 -5.60 -1.28 5.15
N GLN A 67 -4.68 -1.31 4.19
CA GLN A 67 -4.42 -0.17 3.30
C GLN A 67 -5.66 0.21 2.48
N PHE A 68 -6.40 -0.76 1.94
CA PHE A 68 -7.61 -0.46 1.17
C PHE A 68 -8.68 0.22 2.03
N LYS A 69 -8.81 -0.17 3.30
CA LYS A 69 -9.71 0.49 4.24
C LYS A 69 -9.29 1.94 4.50
N VAL A 70 -8.03 2.14 4.91
CA VAL A 70 -7.49 3.48 5.25
C VAL A 70 -7.50 4.40 4.04
N GLU A 71 -7.00 3.92 2.89
CA GLU A 71 -6.93 4.70 1.65
C GLU A 71 -8.34 5.05 1.13
N GLY A 72 -9.26 4.09 1.14
CA GLY A 72 -10.64 4.31 0.71
C GLY A 72 -11.40 5.28 1.62
N LYS A 73 -11.23 5.16 2.94
CA LYS A 73 -11.80 6.11 3.91
C LYS A 73 -11.29 7.54 3.64
N LEU A 74 -9.99 7.70 3.46
CA LEU A 74 -9.36 8.99 3.15
C LEU A 74 -9.91 9.59 1.85
N ILE A 75 -9.98 8.80 0.78
CA ILE A 75 -10.48 9.25 -0.53
C ILE A 75 -11.93 9.73 -0.41
N LEU A 76 -12.79 8.98 0.29
CA LEU A 76 -14.20 9.35 0.46
C LEU A 76 -14.40 10.59 1.35
N GLN A 77 -13.46 10.88 2.25
CA GLN A 77 -13.44 12.11 3.06
C GLN A 77 -12.93 13.33 2.29
N HIS A 78 -12.23 13.11 1.17
CA HIS A 78 -11.58 14.15 0.36
C HIS A 78 -11.98 14.06 -1.11
N PRO A 79 -13.25 14.38 -1.47
CA PRO A 79 -13.73 14.32 -2.85
C PRO A 79 -12.96 15.26 -3.78
N GLU A 80 -12.31 16.31 -3.23
CA GLU A 80 -11.43 17.21 -3.99
C GLU A 80 -10.23 16.51 -4.63
N PHE A 81 -9.87 15.29 -4.17
CA PHE A 81 -8.80 14.49 -4.79
C PHE A 81 -9.22 13.86 -6.13
N GLN A 82 -10.54 13.78 -6.41
CA GLN A 82 -11.07 13.16 -7.63
C GLN A 82 -10.54 11.74 -7.86
N MET A 83 -10.50 10.93 -6.80
CA MET A 83 -9.92 9.59 -6.78
C MET A 83 -10.94 8.50 -6.36
N GLU A 84 -12.24 8.78 -6.42
CA GLU A 84 -13.31 7.90 -5.94
C GLU A 84 -13.33 6.55 -6.67
N GLU A 85 -12.84 6.51 -7.91
CA GLU A 85 -12.72 5.26 -8.68
C GLU A 85 -11.74 4.27 -8.04
N ARG A 86 -10.85 4.72 -7.15
CA ARG A 86 -9.90 3.87 -6.40
C ARG A 86 -10.48 3.31 -5.10
N ALA A 87 -11.58 3.85 -4.61
CA ALA A 87 -12.29 3.35 -3.45
C ALA A 87 -13.21 2.20 -3.87
N LEU A 88 -12.74 0.96 -3.81
CA LEU A 88 -13.40 -0.19 -4.44
C LEU A 88 -14.17 -1.08 -3.47
N LEU A 89 -13.92 -1.03 -2.16
CA LEU A 89 -14.47 -1.99 -1.20
C LEU A 89 -16.01 -1.96 -1.15
N HIS A 90 -16.65 -0.80 -1.27
CA HIS A 90 -18.11 -0.67 -1.27
C HIS A 90 -18.78 -1.15 -2.59
N ARG A 91 -17.99 -1.45 -3.63
CA ARG A 91 -18.46 -1.98 -4.92
C ARG A 91 -18.43 -3.51 -4.99
N ILE A 92 -18.00 -4.17 -3.92
CA ILE A 92 -17.89 -5.62 -3.84
C ILE A 92 -19.19 -6.21 -3.31
N ASP A 93 -19.73 -7.19 -4.02
CA ASP A 93 -20.74 -8.11 -3.49
C ASP A 93 -20.02 -9.27 -2.78
N TYR A 94 -19.87 -9.16 -1.47
CA TYR A 94 -19.15 -10.13 -0.65
C TYR A 94 -19.84 -11.51 -0.59
N LYS A 95 -21.15 -11.59 -0.92
CA LYS A 95 -21.87 -12.86 -0.95
C LYS A 95 -21.65 -13.61 -2.26
N LYS A 96 -21.54 -12.87 -3.36
CA LYS A 96 -21.31 -13.45 -4.69
C LYS A 96 -19.83 -13.58 -5.03
N GLY A 97 -18.94 -12.89 -4.30
CA GLY A 97 -17.52 -12.80 -4.64
C GLY A 97 -17.27 -12.04 -5.95
N THR A 98 -18.03 -10.95 -6.19
CA THR A 98 -17.93 -10.16 -7.42
C THR A 98 -17.73 -8.68 -7.11
N ILE A 99 -17.22 -7.93 -8.08
CA ILE A 99 -17.08 -6.47 -8.01
C ILE A 99 -17.73 -5.82 -9.22
N LEU A 100 -18.45 -4.71 -8.98
CA LEU A 100 -19.07 -3.90 -10.03
C LEU A 100 -18.12 -2.78 -10.47
N LEU A 101 -17.65 -2.83 -11.73
CA LEU A 101 -16.79 -1.79 -12.33
C LEU A 101 -17.41 -1.38 -13.68
N ASP A 102 -17.60 -0.08 -13.88
CA ASP A 102 -18.14 0.51 -15.12
C ASP A 102 -19.45 -0.16 -15.62
N GLY A 103 -20.33 -0.50 -14.68
CA GLY A 103 -21.60 -1.18 -14.99
C GLY A 103 -21.48 -2.66 -15.31
N LYS A 104 -20.29 -3.23 -15.22
CA LYS A 104 -20.02 -4.66 -15.42
C LYS A 104 -19.62 -5.36 -14.12
N GLU A 105 -20.13 -6.56 -13.92
CA GLU A 105 -19.81 -7.43 -12.79
C GLU A 105 -18.65 -8.36 -13.17
N TYR A 106 -17.63 -8.41 -12.31
CA TYR A 106 -16.43 -9.24 -12.50
C TYR A 106 -16.24 -10.15 -11.28
N PRO A 107 -15.92 -11.44 -11.47
CA PRO A 107 -15.61 -12.32 -10.36
C PRO A 107 -14.26 -11.94 -9.73
N LEU A 108 -14.21 -11.95 -8.41
CA LEU A 108 -12.97 -11.81 -7.67
C LEU A 108 -12.17 -13.11 -7.73
N LYS A 109 -10.86 -13.00 -7.91
CA LYS A 109 -9.94 -14.15 -7.84
C LYS A 109 -9.61 -14.54 -6.40
N ASP A 110 -9.76 -13.61 -5.49
CA ASP A 110 -9.60 -13.76 -4.06
C ASP A 110 -10.73 -12.95 -3.42
N ASP A 111 -11.68 -13.62 -2.82
CA ASP A 111 -12.92 -13.10 -2.23
C ASP A 111 -12.96 -13.25 -0.71
N SER A 112 -11.84 -13.68 -0.13
CA SER A 112 -11.70 -13.85 1.32
C SER A 112 -11.31 -12.53 2.00
N PHE A 113 -12.29 -11.88 2.60
CA PHE A 113 -12.13 -10.61 3.34
C PHE A 113 -12.70 -10.70 4.77
N PRO A 114 -12.13 -11.54 5.66
CA PRO A 114 -12.73 -11.86 6.95
C PRO A 114 -12.84 -10.67 7.92
N THR A 115 -12.09 -9.59 7.69
CA THR A 115 -12.11 -8.40 8.55
C THR A 115 -12.93 -7.24 7.96
N ILE A 116 -13.56 -7.43 6.80
CA ILE A 116 -14.39 -6.38 6.20
C ILE A 116 -15.86 -6.59 6.59
N ASP A 117 -16.45 -5.56 7.21
CA ASP A 117 -17.90 -5.47 7.36
C ASP A 117 -18.49 -4.86 6.08
N PRO A 118 -19.35 -5.59 5.34
CA PRO A 118 -20.00 -5.05 4.15
C PRO A 118 -20.83 -3.79 4.37
N ALA A 119 -21.32 -3.57 5.60
CA ALA A 119 -22.09 -2.36 5.95
C ALA A 119 -21.19 -1.14 6.18
N ALA A 120 -19.94 -1.36 6.56
CA ALA A 120 -18.94 -0.31 6.81
C ALA A 120 -17.54 -0.74 6.30
N PRO A 121 -17.36 -0.93 4.98
CA PRO A 121 -16.21 -1.66 4.43
C PRO A 121 -14.86 -0.94 4.61
N TYR A 122 -14.87 0.32 5.00
CA TYR A 122 -13.66 1.12 5.22
C TYR A 122 -13.31 1.29 6.69
N GLU A 123 -14.14 0.79 7.61
CA GLU A 123 -13.81 0.85 9.04
C GLU A 123 -12.81 -0.24 9.41
N LEU A 124 -11.79 0.16 10.16
CA LEU A 124 -10.84 -0.78 10.74
C LEU A 124 -11.50 -1.57 11.87
N THR A 125 -11.09 -2.80 12.07
CA THR A 125 -11.38 -3.51 13.32
C THR A 125 -10.51 -2.94 14.43
N GLU A 126 -10.91 -3.13 15.69
CA GLU A 126 -10.16 -2.68 16.86
C GLU A 126 -8.69 -3.15 16.83
N GLU A 127 -8.45 -4.39 16.43
CA GLU A 127 -7.10 -4.94 16.29
C GLU A 127 -6.32 -4.33 15.11
N GLU A 128 -6.96 -4.05 13.99
CA GLU A 128 -6.34 -3.34 12.88
C GLU A 128 -5.95 -1.91 13.28
N GLU A 129 -6.77 -1.22 14.08
CA GLU A 129 -6.45 0.09 14.65
C GLU A 129 -5.22 0.02 15.56
N GLU A 130 -5.17 -0.95 16.49
CA GLU A 130 -4.01 -1.15 17.36
C GLU A 130 -2.71 -1.39 16.56
N ILE A 131 -2.79 -2.21 15.50
CA ILE A 131 -1.63 -2.47 14.63
C ILE A 131 -1.18 -1.19 13.95
N MET A 132 -2.12 -0.41 13.40
CA MET A 132 -1.82 0.84 12.72
C MET A 132 -1.19 1.87 13.66
N GLU A 133 -1.71 2.02 14.88
CA GLU A 133 -1.11 2.90 15.88
C GLU A 133 0.33 2.50 16.25
N ARG A 134 0.57 1.21 16.43
CA ARG A 134 1.93 0.69 16.73
C ARG A 134 2.89 0.95 15.58
N LEU A 135 2.46 0.71 14.34
CA LEU A 135 3.24 0.96 13.16
C LEU A 135 3.54 2.46 13.00
N GLU A 136 2.55 3.32 13.14
CA GLU A 136 2.72 4.77 13.08
C GLU A 136 3.76 5.26 14.10
N LYS A 137 3.63 4.84 15.36
CA LYS A 137 4.59 5.15 16.42
C LYS A 137 6.01 4.65 16.09
N ALA A 138 6.13 3.43 15.54
CA ALA A 138 7.42 2.86 15.18
C ALA A 138 8.09 3.62 14.03
N PHE A 139 7.33 3.96 12.98
CA PHE A 139 7.86 4.73 11.84
C PHE A 139 8.21 6.16 12.24
N ALA A 140 7.36 6.84 13.00
CA ALA A 140 7.59 8.20 13.46
C ALA A 140 8.78 8.28 14.44
N GLY A 141 8.95 7.28 15.31
CA GLY A 141 10.03 7.20 16.29
C GLY A 141 11.38 6.68 15.76
N CYS A 142 11.46 6.22 14.52
CA CYS A 142 12.71 5.72 13.94
C CYS A 142 13.59 6.88 13.46
N GLU A 143 14.57 7.30 14.26
CA GLU A 143 15.47 8.42 13.94
C GLU A 143 16.18 8.23 12.60
N LYS A 144 16.72 7.03 12.33
CA LYS A 144 17.39 6.71 11.07
C LYS A 144 16.48 6.93 9.85
N LEU A 145 15.19 6.55 9.95
CA LEU A 145 14.24 6.80 8.89
C LEU A 145 13.95 8.28 8.73
N GLN A 146 13.77 9.00 9.84
CA GLN A 146 13.53 10.44 9.84
C GLN A 146 14.71 11.21 9.23
N ASP A 147 15.94 10.78 9.50
CA ASP A 147 17.16 11.38 8.90
C ASP A 147 17.21 11.16 7.39
N HIS A 148 16.87 9.94 6.93
CA HIS A 148 16.76 9.67 5.50
C HIS A 148 15.67 10.51 4.83
N MET A 149 14.52 10.68 5.48
CA MET A 149 13.44 11.52 4.96
C MET A 149 13.85 12.99 4.88
N ARG A 150 14.51 13.52 5.92
CA ARG A 150 15.05 14.90 5.92
C ARG A 150 16.07 15.09 4.80
N PHE A 151 16.95 14.10 4.60
CA PHE A 151 17.92 14.13 3.49
C PHE A 151 17.21 14.18 2.13
N LEU A 152 16.20 13.33 1.91
CA LEU A 152 15.43 13.32 0.66
C LEU A 152 14.71 14.64 0.42
N LEU A 153 14.11 15.23 1.44
CA LEU A 153 13.46 16.54 1.34
C LEU A 153 14.47 17.67 1.05
N ALA A 154 15.65 17.62 1.65
CA ALA A 154 16.66 18.67 1.51
C ALA A 154 17.49 18.59 0.21
N LYS A 155 17.66 17.38 -0.33
CA LYS A 155 18.54 17.11 -1.50
C LYS A 155 17.81 16.51 -2.70
N GLY A 156 16.60 16.03 -2.51
CA GLY A 156 15.76 15.49 -3.57
C GLY A 156 15.21 16.60 -4.46
N GLY A 157 14.71 16.20 -5.62
CA GLY A 157 14.04 17.08 -6.58
C GLY A 157 13.09 16.25 -7.45
N LEU A 158 12.16 16.93 -8.11
CA LEU A 158 11.22 16.28 -9.05
C LEU A 158 11.94 15.76 -10.30
N TYR A 159 13.01 16.41 -10.68
CA TYR A 159 13.86 16.03 -11.80
C TYR A 159 15.31 16.47 -11.58
N LYS A 160 16.21 15.95 -12.40
CA LYS A 160 17.61 16.40 -12.47
C LYS A 160 18.08 16.32 -13.93
N VAL A 161 18.79 17.36 -14.37
CA VAL A 161 19.50 17.30 -15.67
C VAL A 161 20.95 16.94 -15.37
N TYR A 162 21.43 15.87 -16.00
CA TYR A 162 22.81 15.42 -15.89
C TYR A 162 23.32 14.92 -17.24
N ASN A 163 24.47 15.45 -17.69
CA ASN A 163 25.04 15.16 -19.03
C ASN A 163 24.02 15.28 -20.16
N ASN A 164 23.25 16.38 -20.22
CA ASN A 164 22.16 16.64 -21.16
C ASN A 164 21.01 15.59 -21.12
N ASN A 165 20.95 14.73 -20.12
CA ASN A 165 19.83 13.82 -19.90
C ASN A 165 18.91 14.37 -18.84
N LEU A 166 17.61 14.43 -19.12
CA LEU A 166 16.56 14.70 -18.16
C LEU A 166 16.21 13.42 -17.40
N LEU A 167 16.51 13.39 -16.10
CA LEU A 167 16.23 12.29 -15.19
C LEU A 167 15.05 12.68 -14.33
N TYR A 168 13.99 11.88 -14.31
CA TYR A 168 12.82 12.06 -13.47
C TYR A 168 12.22 10.72 -13.09
N HIS A 169 11.39 10.69 -12.03
CA HIS A 169 10.71 9.49 -11.58
C HIS A 169 9.21 9.58 -11.87
N GLY A 170 8.68 8.63 -12.61
CA GLY A 170 7.28 8.57 -12.95
C GLY A 170 6.95 9.32 -14.24
N CYS A 171 6.21 10.41 -14.13
CA CYS A 171 5.80 11.23 -15.28
C CYS A 171 6.06 12.71 -15.00
N VAL A 172 6.15 13.49 -16.05
CA VAL A 172 6.11 14.95 -15.97
C VAL A 172 4.65 15.37 -16.04
N PRO A 173 4.11 16.04 -14.98
CA PRO A 173 2.74 16.54 -15.02
C PRO A 173 2.60 17.57 -16.14
N LEU A 174 1.63 17.37 -17.03
CA LEU A 174 1.31 18.29 -18.11
C LEU A 174 -0.11 18.84 -17.90
N ARG A 175 -0.36 20.05 -18.38
CA ARG A 175 -1.73 20.57 -18.49
C ARG A 175 -2.45 19.88 -19.65
N ASP A 176 -3.78 19.94 -19.69
CA ASP A 176 -4.62 19.29 -20.71
C ASP A 176 -4.21 19.65 -22.15
N CYS A 177 -3.65 20.83 -22.35
CA CYS A 177 -3.15 21.26 -23.65
C CYS A 177 -1.80 20.62 -24.08
N LEU A 178 -1.15 19.85 -23.20
CA LEU A 178 0.15 19.21 -23.40
C LEU A 178 1.33 20.16 -23.71
N LEU A 179 1.09 21.49 -23.68
CA LEU A 179 2.07 22.51 -24.01
C LEU A 179 2.79 23.08 -22.78
N TYR A 180 2.21 22.91 -21.59
CA TYR A 180 2.77 23.48 -20.36
C TYR A 180 2.89 22.42 -19.28
N THR A 181 3.99 22.47 -18.56
CA THR A 181 4.16 21.71 -17.31
C THR A 181 3.33 22.35 -16.19
N SER A 182 3.07 21.62 -15.10
CA SER A 182 2.47 22.18 -13.90
C SER A 182 3.38 23.26 -13.28
N ASP A 183 2.80 24.13 -12.46
CA ASP A 183 3.51 25.24 -11.79
C ASP A 183 4.78 24.79 -11.05
N ALA A 184 4.81 23.54 -10.54
CA ALA A 184 5.99 22.95 -9.91
C ALA A 184 7.23 22.84 -10.83
N ALA A 185 7.06 22.88 -12.16
CA ALA A 185 8.16 22.88 -13.11
C ALA A 185 8.59 24.32 -13.48
N ASP A 186 7.72 25.31 -13.31
CA ASP A 186 8.03 26.72 -13.56
C ASP A 186 8.81 27.36 -12.41
N GLU A 187 8.62 26.88 -11.17
CA GLU A 187 9.40 27.34 -9.99
C GLU A 187 10.87 26.86 -9.98
N ALA A 188 11.22 25.94 -10.88
CA ALA A 188 12.57 25.37 -10.99
C ALA A 188 13.48 26.04 -12.03
N ARG A 189 13.13 27.25 -12.50
CA ARG A 189 13.96 28.06 -13.39
C ARG A 189 14.88 29.02 -12.66
#